data_ac6f9164454d4a98dea430bc8c8e8cbd
#
_entry.id   ac6f9164454d4a98dea430bc8c8e8cbd
#
_cell.length_a   1.000
_cell.length_b   1.000
_cell.length_c   1.000
_cell.angle_alpha   90.00
_cell.angle_beta   90.00
_cell.angle_gamma   90.00
#
_symmetry.space_group_name_H-M   'P 1'
#
loop_
_entity.id
_entity.type
_entity.pdbx_description
1 polymer ?
#
loop_
_entity_poly.entity_id
_entity_poly.type
_entity_poly.pdbx_seq_one_letter_code
_entity_poly.pdbx_strand_id
1 'polypeptide(L)'
;QAKIGFVFQEPRLMPFLNVYENIVFPLKKHEIEAEKIGSLISMIGLSDFKFAAVSQLSGGMSSRVSLARVLAYEANLILMDEPFAALDAFTRASMQAEILKIQAGKTILFVTHNIDEALFLADEIILLEKGGIKSNYDLSNLARPRDLLSEELIAIKRKILSEI
;
A
#
# COMPACT_ATOMS: atom_id res chain seq x y z
N GLN A 1 4.18 8.03 21.23
CA GLN A 1 2.93 7.28 20.95
C GLN A 1 3.02 6.72 19.54
N ALA A 2 2.72 5.42 19.35
CA ALA A 2 2.76 4.83 18.02
C ALA A 2 1.67 5.45 17.13
N LYS A 3 2.05 5.89 15.91
CA LYS A 3 1.13 6.37 14.89
C LYS A 3 0.66 5.16 14.07
N ILE A 4 -0.65 4.97 13.95
CA ILE A 4 -1.25 3.88 13.16
C ILE A 4 -1.95 4.49 11.95
N GLY A 5 -1.59 4.04 10.75
CA GLY A 5 -2.25 4.40 9.50
C GLY A 5 -3.11 3.25 8.98
N PHE A 6 -4.23 3.57 8.33
CA PHE A 6 -5.13 2.58 7.77
C PHE A 6 -5.47 2.91 6.31
N VAL A 7 -5.23 1.97 5.40
CA VAL A 7 -5.70 2.00 4.02
C VAL A 7 -6.83 0.99 3.88
N PHE A 8 -8.04 1.48 3.67
CA PHE A 8 -9.23 0.65 3.49
C PHE A 8 -9.38 0.23 2.03
N GLN A 9 -10.03 -0.87 1.77
CA GLN A 9 -10.41 -1.32 0.44
C GLN A 9 -11.21 -0.25 -0.32
N GLU A 10 -12.18 0.37 0.37
CA GLU A 10 -12.81 1.61 -0.10
C GLU A 10 -11.99 2.82 0.39
N PRO A 11 -11.53 3.72 -0.47
CA PRO A 11 -10.56 4.78 -0.11
C PRO A 11 -10.98 5.74 1.01
N ARG A 12 -12.26 5.85 1.33
CA ARG A 12 -12.84 6.71 2.40
C ARG A 12 -12.24 8.11 2.42
N LEU A 13 -12.22 8.74 1.25
CA LEU A 13 -11.81 10.13 1.13
C LEU A 13 -12.90 11.06 1.66
N MET A 14 -12.50 12.22 2.20
CA MET A 14 -13.42 13.27 2.60
C MET A 14 -13.98 13.92 1.33
N PRO A 15 -15.29 13.77 1.02
CA PRO A 15 -15.85 14.16 -0.27
C PRO A 15 -15.88 15.67 -0.52
N PHE A 16 -15.78 16.47 0.53
CA PHE A 16 -15.77 17.93 0.49
C PHE A 16 -14.35 18.53 0.44
N LEU A 17 -13.30 17.69 0.45
CA LEU A 17 -11.90 18.09 0.32
C LEU A 17 -11.37 17.71 -1.06
N ASN A 18 -10.39 18.47 -1.56
CA ASN A 18 -9.63 18.11 -2.76
C ASN A 18 -8.53 17.06 -2.45
N VAL A 19 -7.76 16.65 -3.46
CA VAL A 19 -6.67 15.66 -3.32
C VAL A 19 -5.64 16.10 -2.27
N TYR A 20 -5.11 17.32 -2.41
CA TYR A 20 -4.11 17.85 -1.47
C TYR A 20 -4.63 17.87 -0.03
N GLU A 21 -5.84 18.40 0.16
CA GLU A 21 -6.48 18.50 1.47
C GLU A 21 -6.74 17.13 2.09
N ASN A 22 -7.14 16.12 1.29
CA ASN A 22 -7.28 14.74 1.76
C ASN A 22 -5.95 14.15 2.27
N ILE A 23 -4.84 14.42 1.56
CA ILE A 23 -3.53 13.91 1.95
C ILE A 23 -3.05 14.55 3.26
N VAL A 24 -3.23 15.86 3.43
CA VAL A 24 -2.78 16.57 4.63
C VAL A 24 -3.76 16.49 5.79
N PHE A 25 -4.96 15.96 5.58
CA PHE A 25 -6.04 15.91 6.58
C PHE A 25 -5.61 15.36 7.96
N PRO A 26 -4.79 14.28 8.06
CA PRO A 26 -4.38 13.76 9.36
C PRO A 26 -3.24 14.55 10.02
N LEU A 27 -2.67 15.54 9.33
CA LEU A 27 -1.49 16.28 9.80
C LEU A 27 -1.91 17.53 10.58
N LYS A 28 -1.12 17.87 11.59
CA LYS A 28 -1.19 19.18 12.22
C LYS A 28 -0.54 20.21 11.30
N LYS A 29 -0.96 21.46 11.41
CA LYS A 29 -0.49 22.55 10.53
C LYS A 29 1.05 22.68 10.47
N HIS A 30 1.76 22.44 11.57
CA HIS A 30 3.21 22.50 11.63
C HIS A 30 3.92 21.24 11.09
N GLU A 31 3.17 20.14 10.85
CA GLU A 31 3.69 18.91 10.25
C GLU A 31 3.57 18.94 8.70
N ILE A 32 2.92 19.96 8.13
CA ILE A 32 2.71 20.05 6.68
C ILE A 32 3.94 20.64 6.00
N GLU A 33 4.73 19.78 5.39
CA GLU A 33 5.89 20.14 4.57
C GLU A 33 5.49 20.12 3.09
N ALA A 34 5.37 21.32 2.47
CA ALA A 34 4.82 21.46 1.11
C ALA A 34 5.60 20.67 0.05
N GLU A 35 6.93 20.59 0.15
CA GLU A 35 7.79 19.82 -0.76
C GLU A 35 7.52 18.32 -0.64
N LYS A 36 7.42 17.80 0.59
CA LYS A 36 7.14 16.41 0.87
C LYS A 36 5.76 15.99 0.33
N ILE A 37 4.74 16.82 0.60
CA ILE A 37 3.40 16.56 0.07
C ILE A 37 3.39 16.63 -1.47
N GLY A 38 4.10 17.59 -2.07
CA GLY A 38 4.27 17.67 -3.52
C GLY A 38 4.92 16.42 -4.11
N SER A 39 5.97 15.91 -3.47
CA SER A 39 6.65 14.67 -3.86
C SER A 39 5.73 13.44 -3.76
N LEU A 40 4.93 13.33 -2.70
CA LEU A 40 3.93 12.26 -2.56
C LEU A 40 2.87 12.32 -3.65
N ILE A 41 2.35 13.51 -3.98
CA ILE A 41 1.36 13.70 -5.06
C ILE A 41 1.96 13.33 -6.42
N SER A 42 3.21 13.69 -6.68
CA SER A 42 3.93 13.30 -7.90
C SER A 42 4.16 11.79 -7.95
N MET A 43 4.59 11.18 -6.85
CA MET A 43 4.82 9.74 -6.72
C MET A 43 3.57 8.93 -7.07
N ILE A 44 2.40 9.37 -6.63
CA ILE A 44 1.12 8.72 -6.96
C ILE A 44 0.57 9.10 -8.35
N GLY A 45 1.31 9.88 -9.14
CA GLY A 45 0.93 10.28 -10.51
C GLY A 45 -0.30 11.18 -10.58
N LEU A 46 -0.50 12.08 -9.60
CA LEU A 46 -1.67 12.95 -9.51
C LEU A 46 -1.31 14.43 -9.45
N SER A 47 -0.17 14.84 -9.99
CA SER A 47 0.27 16.25 -9.98
C SER A 47 -0.76 17.19 -10.61
N ASP A 48 -1.34 16.81 -11.76
CA ASP A 48 -2.34 17.60 -12.47
C ASP A 48 -3.71 17.60 -11.76
N PHE A 49 -3.91 16.67 -10.82
CA PHE A 49 -5.14 16.52 -10.03
C PHE A 49 -5.00 17.02 -8.60
N LYS A 50 -3.89 17.71 -8.26
CA LYS A 50 -3.58 18.16 -6.89
C LYS A 50 -4.75 18.84 -6.19
N PHE A 51 -5.51 19.65 -6.91
CA PHE A 51 -6.66 20.42 -6.38
C PHE A 51 -8.01 19.93 -6.92
N ALA A 52 -8.04 18.76 -7.56
CA ALA A 52 -9.28 18.17 -8.05
C ALA A 52 -10.17 17.71 -6.89
N ALA A 53 -11.48 17.88 -7.03
CA ALA A 53 -12.47 17.35 -6.10
C ALA A 53 -12.49 15.80 -6.14
N VAL A 54 -12.83 15.14 -5.02
CA VAL A 54 -12.94 13.68 -4.97
C VAL A 54 -13.90 13.11 -6.02
N SER A 55 -14.97 13.83 -6.34
CA SER A 55 -15.95 13.44 -7.38
C SER A 55 -15.38 13.36 -8.80
N GLN A 56 -14.20 13.93 -9.04
CA GLN A 56 -13.51 13.92 -10.33
C GLN A 56 -12.50 12.77 -10.46
N LEU A 57 -12.32 11.99 -9.39
CA LEU A 57 -11.33 10.93 -9.34
C LEU A 57 -11.93 9.58 -9.75
N SER A 58 -11.16 8.78 -10.48
CA SER A 58 -11.47 7.36 -10.65
C SER A 58 -11.26 6.59 -9.34
N GLY A 59 -11.77 5.35 -9.23
CA GLY A 59 -11.54 4.49 -8.07
C GLY A 59 -10.04 4.27 -7.80
N GLY A 60 -9.25 4.01 -8.84
CA GLY A 60 -7.80 3.85 -8.71
C GLY A 60 -7.08 5.15 -8.29
N MET A 61 -7.52 6.32 -8.76
CA MET A 61 -7.00 7.60 -8.28
C MET A 61 -7.30 7.80 -6.79
N SER A 62 -8.52 7.50 -6.37
CA SER A 62 -8.95 7.62 -4.97
C SER A 62 -8.15 6.69 -4.05
N SER A 63 -7.87 5.45 -4.48
CA SER A 63 -7.02 4.50 -3.74
C SER A 63 -5.60 5.04 -3.57
N ARG A 64 -5.02 5.62 -4.62
CA ARG A 64 -3.70 6.26 -4.55
C ARG A 64 -3.65 7.46 -3.60
N VAL A 65 -4.70 8.28 -3.56
CA VAL A 65 -4.81 9.39 -2.59
C VAL A 65 -4.90 8.86 -1.16
N SER A 66 -5.67 7.79 -0.92
CA SER A 66 -5.77 7.16 0.40
C SER A 66 -4.41 6.64 0.88
N LEU A 67 -3.64 6.00 0.00
CA LEU A 67 -2.28 5.56 0.30
C LEU A 67 -1.37 6.75 0.62
N ALA A 68 -1.34 7.79 -0.22
CA ALA A 68 -0.53 8.99 0.01
C ALA A 68 -0.86 9.68 1.35
N ARG A 69 -2.13 9.69 1.75
CA ARG A 69 -2.57 10.22 3.06
C ARG A 69 -1.92 9.46 4.22
N VAL A 70 -1.85 8.14 4.17
CA VAL A 70 -1.22 7.33 5.20
C VAL A 70 0.30 7.52 5.21
N LEU A 71 0.91 7.67 4.05
CA LEU A 71 2.35 7.94 3.93
C LEU A 71 2.70 9.33 4.47
N ALA A 72 1.89 10.34 4.17
CA ALA A 72 2.06 11.70 4.71
C ALA A 72 2.00 11.71 6.25
N TYR A 73 1.14 10.88 6.83
CA TYR A 73 0.98 10.76 8.29
C TYR A 73 2.19 10.14 9.00
N GLU A 74 3.13 9.53 8.25
CA GLU A 74 4.33 8.88 8.80
C GLU A 74 4.03 7.84 9.89
N ALA A 75 3.01 7.02 9.66
CA ALA A 75 2.63 5.96 10.58
C ALA A 75 3.78 4.96 10.77
N ASN A 76 3.95 4.48 12.02
CA ASN A 76 4.90 3.41 12.35
C ASN A 76 4.33 2.02 12.05
N LEU A 77 3.02 1.87 12.23
CA LEU A 77 2.25 0.68 11.85
C LEU A 77 1.25 1.08 10.77
N ILE A 78 1.27 0.40 9.64
CA ILE A 78 0.34 0.62 8.54
C ILE A 78 -0.46 -0.66 8.32
N LEU A 79 -1.78 -0.54 8.39
CA LEU A 79 -2.73 -1.60 8.11
C LEU A 79 -3.36 -1.33 6.74
N MET A 80 -3.31 -2.31 5.83
CA MET A 80 -3.84 -2.17 4.48
C MET A 80 -4.78 -3.33 4.15
N ASP A 81 -5.96 -3.01 3.67
CA ASP A 81 -6.96 -3.98 3.23
C ASP A 81 -7.13 -3.85 1.71
N GLU A 82 -6.67 -4.87 0.97
CA GLU A 82 -6.67 -4.94 -0.51
C GLU A 82 -6.17 -3.63 -1.19
N PRO A 83 -4.98 -3.11 -0.82
CA PRO A 83 -4.58 -1.74 -1.17
C PRO A 83 -4.42 -1.51 -2.68
N PHE A 84 -4.28 -2.56 -3.48
CA PHE A 84 -4.03 -2.48 -4.92
C PHE A 84 -5.18 -3.01 -5.78
N ALA A 85 -6.30 -3.44 -5.19
CA ALA A 85 -7.39 -4.10 -5.91
C ALA A 85 -7.99 -3.25 -7.04
N ALA A 86 -8.08 -1.93 -6.83
CA ALA A 86 -8.65 -0.98 -7.81
C ALA A 86 -7.64 -0.45 -8.86
N LEU A 87 -6.39 -0.94 -8.85
CA LEU A 87 -5.33 -0.45 -9.72
C LEU A 87 -5.14 -1.35 -10.95
N ASP A 88 -4.88 -0.73 -12.10
CA ASP A 88 -4.35 -1.45 -13.27
C ASP A 88 -2.95 -2.01 -13.01
N ALA A 89 -2.51 -2.95 -13.83
CA ALA A 89 -1.26 -3.69 -13.61
C ALA A 89 -0.01 -2.78 -13.56
N PHE A 90 0.04 -1.75 -14.41
CA PHE A 90 1.19 -0.85 -14.47
C PHE A 90 1.25 0.06 -13.23
N THR A 91 0.14 0.68 -12.89
CA THR A 91 0.02 1.52 -11.69
C THR A 91 0.28 0.72 -10.41
N ARG A 92 -0.23 -0.51 -10.34
CA ARG A 92 0.02 -1.46 -9.24
C ARG A 92 1.50 -1.71 -9.05
N ALA A 93 2.21 -2.12 -10.10
CA ALA A 93 3.65 -2.39 -10.03
C ALA A 93 4.45 -1.15 -9.57
N SER A 94 4.09 0.04 -10.07
CA SER A 94 4.71 1.29 -9.64
C SER A 94 4.49 1.56 -8.15
N MET A 95 3.25 1.40 -7.66
CA MET A 95 2.92 1.62 -6.24
C MET A 95 3.58 0.60 -5.31
N GLN A 96 3.67 -0.66 -5.72
CA GLN A 96 4.38 -1.70 -4.97
C GLN A 96 5.87 -1.36 -4.83
N ALA A 97 6.50 -0.90 -5.92
CA ALA A 97 7.90 -0.47 -5.88
C ALA A 97 8.13 0.72 -4.94
N GLU A 98 7.20 1.67 -4.89
CA GLU A 98 7.26 2.80 -3.95
C GLU A 98 7.10 2.34 -2.49
N ILE A 99 6.20 1.40 -2.21
CA ILE A 99 6.03 0.84 -0.86
C ILE A 99 7.34 0.18 -0.39
N LEU A 100 8.04 -0.56 -1.26
CA LEU A 100 9.33 -1.15 -0.91
C LEU A 100 10.37 -0.12 -0.49
N LYS A 101 10.36 1.08 -1.10
CA LYS A 101 11.30 2.16 -0.75
C LYS A 101 11.00 2.78 0.63
N ILE A 102 9.73 2.89 0.99
CA ILE A 102 9.30 3.62 2.19
C ILE A 102 9.07 2.73 3.42
N GLN A 103 9.14 1.41 3.27
CA GLN A 103 8.86 0.47 4.36
C GLN A 103 9.93 0.47 5.47
N ALA A 104 11.12 1.01 5.20
CA ALA A 104 12.22 1.02 6.16
C ALA A 104 11.80 1.63 7.52
N GLY A 105 11.97 0.84 8.59
CA GLY A 105 11.61 1.24 9.95
C GLY A 105 10.11 1.28 10.26
N LYS A 106 9.27 0.74 9.36
CA LYS A 106 7.81 0.63 9.55
C LYS A 106 7.37 -0.82 9.60
N THR A 107 6.31 -1.09 10.33
CA THR A 107 5.59 -2.36 10.26
C THR A 107 4.39 -2.18 9.34
N ILE A 108 4.31 -3.00 8.30
CA ILE A 108 3.19 -2.99 7.34
C ILE A 108 2.50 -4.35 7.43
N LEU A 109 1.23 -4.35 7.80
CA LEU A 109 0.35 -5.50 7.71
C LEU A 109 -0.64 -5.25 6.60
N PHE A 110 -0.64 -6.06 5.54
CA PHE A 110 -1.63 -5.95 4.48
C PHE A 110 -2.33 -7.27 4.20
N VAL A 111 -3.61 -7.17 3.91
CA VAL A 111 -4.44 -8.30 3.49
C VAL A 111 -4.57 -8.23 1.98
N THR A 112 -4.34 -9.34 1.30
CA THR A 112 -4.54 -9.48 -0.14
C THR A 112 -4.90 -10.91 -0.50
N HIS A 113 -5.68 -11.09 -1.55
CA HIS A 113 -5.91 -12.39 -2.18
C HIS A 113 -4.92 -12.66 -3.33
N ASN A 114 -4.04 -11.70 -3.65
CA ASN A 114 -3.06 -11.82 -4.73
C ASN A 114 -1.72 -12.33 -4.17
N ILE A 115 -1.42 -13.60 -4.48
CA ILE A 115 -0.19 -14.26 -4.01
C ILE A 115 1.07 -13.56 -4.52
N ASP A 116 1.06 -13.03 -5.75
CA ASP A 116 2.22 -12.32 -6.32
C ASP A 116 2.51 -11.02 -5.57
N GLU A 117 1.50 -10.30 -5.12
CA GLU A 117 1.66 -9.13 -4.25
C GLU A 117 2.29 -9.51 -2.91
N ALA A 118 1.78 -10.58 -2.29
CA ALA A 118 2.33 -11.07 -1.03
C ALA A 118 3.79 -11.50 -1.18
N LEU A 119 4.12 -12.28 -2.20
CA LEU A 119 5.48 -12.71 -2.48
C LEU A 119 6.42 -11.55 -2.79
N PHE A 120 5.94 -10.51 -3.48
CA PHE A 120 6.76 -9.36 -3.84
C PHE A 120 7.07 -8.45 -2.64
N LEU A 121 6.08 -8.23 -1.77
CA LEU A 121 6.15 -7.20 -0.73
C LEU A 121 6.46 -7.72 0.67
N ALA A 122 5.95 -8.89 1.07
CA ALA A 122 5.97 -9.30 2.46
C ALA A 122 7.31 -9.91 2.90
N ASP A 123 7.72 -9.68 4.16
CA ASP A 123 8.77 -10.47 4.82
C ASP A 123 8.24 -11.80 5.34
N GLU A 124 6.93 -11.82 5.68
CA GLU A 124 6.23 -12.97 6.20
C GLU A 124 4.84 -13.06 5.59
N ILE A 125 4.45 -14.24 5.11
CA ILE A 125 3.09 -14.51 4.59
C ILE A 125 2.38 -15.45 5.53
N ILE A 126 1.22 -15.03 6.02
CA ILE A 126 0.35 -15.83 6.87
C ILE A 126 -0.88 -16.23 6.07
N LEU A 127 -1.07 -17.51 5.85
CA LEU A 127 -2.26 -18.05 5.22
C LEU A 127 -3.35 -18.30 6.26
N LEU A 128 -4.52 -17.71 6.07
CA LEU A 128 -5.66 -17.84 6.96
C LEU A 128 -6.69 -18.79 6.38
N GLU A 129 -7.24 -19.67 7.19
CA GLU A 129 -8.35 -20.54 6.84
C GLU A 129 -9.30 -20.71 8.05
N LYS A 130 -10.60 -20.56 7.82
CA LYS A 130 -11.67 -20.82 8.82
C LYS A 130 -11.42 -20.13 10.19
N GLY A 131 -10.89 -18.92 10.15
CA GLY A 131 -10.67 -18.10 11.34
C GLY A 131 -9.41 -18.46 12.14
N GLY A 132 -8.50 -19.25 11.56
CA GLY A 132 -7.20 -19.59 12.14
C GLY A 132 -6.04 -19.43 11.16
N ILE A 133 -4.82 -19.56 11.68
CA ILE A 133 -3.61 -19.61 10.86
C ILE A 133 -3.47 -21.03 10.32
N LYS A 134 -3.43 -21.17 9.00
CA LYS A 134 -3.19 -22.45 8.32
C LYS A 134 -1.71 -22.71 8.15
N SER A 135 -0.96 -21.73 7.66
CA SER A 135 0.47 -21.84 7.44
C SER A 135 1.14 -20.46 7.47
N ASN A 136 2.45 -20.48 7.62
CA ASN A 136 3.30 -19.31 7.65
C ASN A 136 4.53 -19.53 6.76
N TYR A 137 4.91 -18.51 5.99
CA TYR A 137 6.07 -18.53 5.08
C TYR A 137 6.96 -17.33 5.40
N ASP A 138 8.15 -17.61 5.94
CA ASP A 138 9.17 -16.58 6.18
C ASP A 138 9.98 -16.34 4.90
N LEU A 139 9.95 -15.12 4.41
CA LEU A 139 10.64 -14.63 3.22
C LEU A 139 11.70 -13.57 3.57
N SER A 140 11.97 -13.35 4.86
CA SER A 140 12.85 -12.26 5.33
C SER A 140 14.28 -12.38 4.83
N ASN A 141 14.73 -13.61 4.55
CA ASN A 141 16.08 -13.90 4.03
C ASN A 141 16.21 -13.69 2.52
N LEU A 142 15.11 -13.45 1.80
CA LEU A 142 15.12 -13.25 0.34
C LEU A 142 15.40 -11.79 0.00
N ALA A 143 16.39 -11.58 -0.86
CA ALA A 143 16.76 -10.23 -1.32
C ALA A 143 15.62 -9.51 -2.03
N ARG A 144 15.59 -8.18 -1.94
CA ARG A 144 14.60 -7.31 -2.59
C ARG A 144 15.30 -6.35 -3.58
N PRO A 145 14.66 -5.96 -4.69
CA PRO A 145 13.33 -6.43 -5.16
C PRO A 145 13.38 -7.91 -5.58
N ARG A 146 12.30 -8.64 -5.33
CA ARG A 146 12.22 -10.07 -5.64
C ARG A 146 11.85 -10.29 -7.10
N ASP A 147 12.53 -11.23 -7.75
CA ASP A 147 12.14 -11.75 -9.05
C ASP A 147 11.10 -12.86 -8.88
N LEU A 148 9.85 -12.55 -9.16
CA LEU A 148 8.73 -13.49 -9.07
C LEU A 148 8.86 -14.69 -10.02
N LEU A 149 9.77 -14.65 -10.99
CA LEU A 149 10.07 -15.74 -11.91
C LEU A 149 11.23 -16.63 -11.43
N SER A 150 11.87 -16.31 -10.30
CA SER A 150 12.90 -17.15 -9.72
C SER A 150 12.35 -18.52 -9.32
N GLU A 151 13.15 -19.58 -9.46
CA GLU A 151 12.76 -20.95 -9.11
C GLU A 151 12.28 -21.05 -7.65
N GLU A 152 12.94 -20.33 -6.74
CA GLU A 152 12.61 -20.31 -5.32
C GLU A 152 11.22 -19.73 -5.06
N LEU A 153 10.89 -18.57 -5.62
CA LEU A 153 9.57 -17.96 -5.45
C LEU A 153 8.46 -18.73 -6.17
N ILE A 154 8.77 -19.33 -7.33
CA ILE A 154 7.83 -20.22 -8.03
C ILE A 154 7.51 -21.46 -7.16
N ALA A 155 8.51 -22.04 -6.49
CA ALA A 155 8.30 -23.17 -5.59
C ALA A 155 7.41 -22.79 -4.39
N ILE A 156 7.67 -21.62 -3.76
CA ILE A 156 6.87 -21.10 -2.66
C ILE A 156 5.43 -20.82 -3.14
N LYS A 157 5.26 -20.18 -4.30
CA LYS A 157 3.95 -19.91 -4.90
C LYS A 157 3.14 -21.19 -5.12
N ARG A 158 3.77 -22.23 -5.67
CA ARG A 158 3.12 -23.55 -5.88
C ARG A 158 2.68 -24.17 -4.56
N LYS A 159 3.51 -24.05 -3.52
CA LYS A 159 3.16 -24.58 -2.19
C LYS A 159 1.94 -23.84 -1.62
N ILE A 160 1.92 -22.50 -1.66
CA ILE A 160 0.77 -21.71 -1.22
C ILE A 160 -0.48 -22.10 -2.00
N LEU A 161 -0.40 -22.20 -3.34
CA LEU A 161 -1.53 -22.61 -4.20
C LEU A 161 -2.07 -24.01 -3.89
N SER A 162 -1.22 -24.92 -3.44
CA SER A 162 -1.65 -26.28 -3.06
C SER A 162 -2.37 -26.34 -1.71
N GLU A 163 -2.31 -25.27 -0.95
CA GLU A 163 -2.94 -25.17 0.38
C GLU A 163 -4.27 -24.38 0.35
N ILE A 164 -4.58 -23.66 -0.72
CA ILE A 164 -5.85 -22.94 -0.89
C ILE A 164 -6.90 -23.84 -1.53
#